data_40921f2dfa6b4cf81346288ef13371c1
#
_entry.id   40921f2dfa6b4cf81346288ef13371c1
#
_cell.length_a   1.000
_cell.length_b   1.000
_cell.length_c   1.000
_cell.angle_alpha   90.00
_cell.angle_beta   90.00
_cell.angle_gamma   90.00
#
_symmetry.space_group_name_H-M   'P 1'
#
loop_
_entity.id
_entity.type
_entity.pdbx_description
1 polymer ?
#
loop_
_entity_poly.entity_id
_entity_poly.type
_entity_poly.pdbx_seq_one_letter_code
_entity_poly.pdbx_strand_id
1 'polypeptide(L)'
;MADGYFFSFDKLSYVQGKRPAGCILCMVRDRSPDVVDLSVHRDGLFIAAVNLYPYNPGHLMVFPCRHLEDVREYTAEEERHLCALQRWLFGLLDKACSPHGYNVGYNMGAAAGASIEHLHLHMIPRYPRETGIADLIAGRRVLVEDPQETARRLRAIAAQAPFSISST
;
A
#
# COMPACT_ATOMS: atom_id res chain seq x y z
N MET A 1 -5.12 12.30 30.69
CA MET A 1 -3.91 12.13 29.85
C MET A 1 -4.21 12.82 28.53
N ALA A 2 -3.48 13.87 28.19
CA ALA A 2 -3.75 14.67 27.00
C ALA A 2 -3.34 13.88 25.76
N ASP A 3 -4.30 13.64 24.85
CA ASP A 3 -4.06 13.02 23.56
C ASP A 3 -3.23 13.97 22.69
N GLY A 4 -1.92 13.77 22.68
CA GLY A 4 -1.01 14.53 21.84
C GLY A 4 -1.21 14.18 20.37
N TYR A 5 -1.73 15.12 19.58
CA TYR A 5 -1.90 14.98 18.14
C TYR A 5 -0.67 15.51 17.41
N PHE A 6 0.07 14.65 16.71
CA PHE A 6 0.99 15.06 15.66
C PHE A 6 0.19 15.30 14.38
N PHE A 7 0.15 16.53 13.88
CA PHE A 7 -0.59 16.88 12.69
C PHE A 7 0.23 16.56 11.44
N SER A 8 -0.22 15.57 10.64
CA SER A 8 0.03 15.60 9.21
C SER A 8 -1.10 16.42 8.59
N PHE A 9 -0.80 17.59 8.08
CA PHE A 9 -1.80 18.52 7.53
C PHE A 9 -2.61 17.87 6.39
N ASP A 10 -1.99 17.01 5.59
CA ASP A 10 -2.66 16.29 4.50
C ASP A 10 -3.60 15.18 5.01
N LYS A 11 -3.23 14.51 6.10
CA LYS A 11 -4.07 13.48 6.72
C LYS A 11 -5.30 14.10 7.39
N LEU A 12 -5.19 15.32 7.90
CA LEU A 12 -6.31 16.02 8.55
C LEU A 12 -7.42 16.31 7.54
N SER A 13 -7.08 16.77 6.32
CA SER A 13 -8.06 17.01 5.26
C SER A 13 -8.75 15.73 4.81
N TYR A 14 -8.02 14.62 4.74
CA TYR A 14 -8.55 13.29 4.41
C TYR A 14 -9.49 12.75 5.51
N VAL A 15 -9.10 12.90 6.78
CA VAL A 15 -9.92 12.47 7.94
C VAL A 15 -11.13 13.37 8.14
N GLN A 16 -11.04 14.65 7.80
CA GLN A 16 -12.14 15.62 7.90
C GLN A 16 -13.18 15.53 6.75
N GLY A 17 -13.13 14.48 5.93
CA GLY A 17 -14.17 14.20 4.94
C GLY A 17 -14.01 14.90 3.59
N LYS A 18 -12.88 15.54 3.30
CA LYS A 18 -12.53 16.00 1.94
C LYS A 18 -12.02 14.85 1.08
N ARG A 19 -12.78 13.74 1.07
CA ARG A 19 -12.49 12.64 0.16
C ARG A 19 -13.10 12.98 -1.20
N PRO A 20 -12.40 12.68 -2.31
CA PRO A 20 -13.02 12.72 -3.62
C PRO A 20 -14.28 11.85 -3.62
N ALA A 21 -15.30 12.23 -4.37
CA ALA A 21 -16.48 11.40 -4.54
C ALA A 21 -16.10 10.12 -5.31
N GLY A 22 -16.44 8.96 -4.76
CA GLY A 22 -16.18 7.66 -5.37
C GLY A 22 -14.95 6.91 -4.80
N CYS A 23 -14.57 5.85 -5.47
CA CYS A 23 -13.51 4.97 -5.02
C CYS A 23 -12.12 5.51 -5.37
N ILE A 24 -11.30 5.79 -4.35
CA ILE A 24 -9.94 6.31 -4.51
C ILE A 24 -9.05 5.37 -5.34
N LEU A 25 -9.16 4.04 -5.15
CA LEU A 25 -8.34 3.08 -5.89
C LEU A 25 -8.75 3.00 -7.37
N CYS A 26 -10.05 3.16 -7.68
CA CYS A 26 -10.49 3.33 -9.07
C CYS A 26 -9.91 4.62 -9.66
N MET A 27 -9.87 5.72 -8.91
CA MET A 27 -9.25 6.97 -9.36
C MET A 27 -7.74 6.81 -9.62
N VAL A 28 -7.03 6.07 -8.76
CA VAL A 28 -5.61 5.73 -9.02
C VAL A 28 -5.49 4.90 -10.28
N ARG A 29 -6.37 3.89 -10.49
CA ARG A 29 -6.42 3.11 -11.73
C ARG A 29 -6.59 3.99 -12.95
N ASP A 30 -7.51 4.94 -12.89
CA ASP A 30 -7.90 5.83 -14.00
C ASP A 30 -6.96 7.05 -14.15
N ARG A 31 -5.92 7.13 -13.30
CA ARG A 31 -4.96 8.24 -13.28
C ARG A 31 -5.61 9.60 -13.10
N SER A 32 -6.64 9.67 -12.25
CA SER A 32 -7.28 10.93 -11.92
C SER A 32 -6.29 11.92 -11.30
N PRO A 33 -6.31 13.19 -11.71
CA PRO A 33 -5.49 14.24 -11.10
C PRO A 33 -5.89 14.57 -9.65
N ASP A 34 -7.06 14.09 -9.20
CA ASP A 34 -7.59 14.37 -7.86
C ASP A 34 -6.99 13.47 -6.77
N VAL A 35 -6.14 12.50 -7.15
CA VAL A 35 -5.49 11.57 -6.22
C VAL A 35 -3.99 11.46 -6.48
N VAL A 36 -3.24 11.23 -5.41
CA VAL A 36 -1.80 11.00 -5.55
C VAL A 36 -1.56 9.58 -6.07
N ASP A 37 -0.87 9.46 -7.21
CA ASP A 37 -0.49 8.18 -7.81
C ASP A 37 0.89 7.73 -7.33
N LEU A 38 0.91 6.81 -6.38
CA LEU A 38 2.12 6.16 -5.85
C LEU A 38 2.32 4.74 -6.42
N SER A 39 1.71 4.41 -7.56
CA SER A 39 1.83 3.08 -8.16
C SER A 39 3.27 2.78 -8.54
N VAL A 40 3.73 1.56 -8.24
CA VAL A 40 5.05 1.02 -8.55
C VAL A 40 4.98 -0.03 -9.65
N HIS A 41 3.81 -0.62 -9.83
CA HIS A 41 3.49 -1.57 -10.90
C HIS A 41 2.04 -1.41 -11.34
N ARG A 42 1.81 -1.60 -12.63
CA ARG A 42 0.48 -1.66 -13.25
C ARG A 42 0.49 -2.67 -14.37
N ASP A 43 -0.48 -3.55 -14.38
CA ASP A 43 -0.79 -4.41 -15.53
C ASP A 43 -2.30 -4.45 -15.80
N GLY A 44 -2.76 -5.41 -16.59
CA GLY A 44 -4.18 -5.53 -16.94
C GLY A 44 -5.08 -6.04 -15.81
N LEU A 45 -4.52 -6.65 -14.76
CA LEU A 45 -5.26 -7.27 -13.67
C LEU A 45 -5.08 -6.53 -12.34
N PHE A 46 -3.86 -6.08 -12.02
CA PHE A 46 -3.55 -5.48 -10.72
C PHE A 46 -2.72 -4.22 -10.81
N ILE A 47 -2.84 -3.42 -9.76
CA ILE A 47 -1.99 -2.28 -9.49
C ILE A 47 -1.36 -2.49 -8.12
N ALA A 48 -0.04 -2.29 -8.01
CA ALA A 48 0.67 -2.19 -6.76
C ALA A 48 1.10 -0.74 -6.53
N ALA A 49 0.73 -0.16 -5.39
CA ALA A 49 1.05 1.22 -5.04
C ALA A 49 1.56 1.32 -3.60
N VAL A 50 2.46 2.26 -3.34
CA VAL A 50 2.84 2.61 -1.97
C VAL A 50 1.63 3.23 -1.28
N ASN A 51 1.37 2.80 -0.05
CA ASN A 51 0.31 3.39 0.76
C ASN A 51 0.67 4.85 1.09
N LEU A 52 -0.23 5.79 0.83
CA LEU A 52 -0.02 7.22 1.12
C LEU A 52 0.13 7.48 2.63
N TYR A 53 -0.50 6.65 3.47
CA TYR A 53 -0.41 6.69 4.93
C TYR A 53 0.15 5.36 5.46
N PRO A 54 1.45 5.07 5.19
CA PRO A 54 2.00 3.76 5.44
C PRO A 54 2.10 3.46 6.94
N TYR A 55 1.91 2.20 7.32
CA TYR A 55 2.20 1.74 8.68
C TYR A 55 3.70 1.65 8.93
N ASN A 56 4.47 1.27 7.90
CA ASN A 56 5.93 1.19 7.92
C ASN A 56 6.49 1.62 6.56
N PRO A 57 7.77 2.02 6.47
CA PRO A 57 8.44 2.23 5.19
C PRO A 57 8.30 1.01 4.28
N GLY A 58 7.98 1.24 3.01
CA GLY A 58 7.75 0.16 2.04
C GLY A 58 6.35 -0.47 2.07
N HIS A 59 5.40 0.02 2.88
CA HIS A 59 4.04 -0.49 2.89
C HIS A 59 3.37 -0.35 1.53
N LEU A 60 3.10 -1.47 0.87
CA LEU A 60 2.38 -1.54 -0.39
C LEU A 60 0.92 -1.94 -0.19
N MET A 61 0.08 -1.43 -1.08
CA MET A 61 -1.25 -1.93 -1.36
C MET A 61 -1.25 -2.54 -2.76
N VAL A 62 -1.81 -3.75 -2.90
CA VAL A 62 -2.03 -4.41 -4.19
C VAL A 62 -3.53 -4.59 -4.39
N PHE A 63 -4.08 -4.04 -5.44
CA PHE A 63 -5.51 -4.05 -5.68
C PHE A 63 -5.85 -4.39 -7.13
N PRO A 64 -6.97 -5.10 -7.38
CA PRO A 64 -7.41 -5.44 -8.72
C PRO A 64 -7.83 -4.19 -9.52
N CYS A 65 -7.67 -4.24 -10.85
CA CYS A 65 -8.11 -3.16 -11.72
C CYS A 65 -9.65 -3.03 -11.74
N ARG A 66 -10.38 -4.14 -11.65
CA ARG A 66 -11.83 -4.10 -11.47
C ARG A 66 -12.18 -3.83 -10.01
N HIS A 67 -13.24 -3.10 -9.76
CA HIS A 67 -13.70 -2.81 -8.41
C HIS A 67 -14.32 -4.07 -7.79
N LEU A 68 -13.73 -4.54 -6.70
CA LEU A 68 -14.18 -5.66 -5.87
C LEU A 68 -14.15 -5.23 -4.41
N GLU A 69 -14.92 -5.90 -3.57
CA GLU A 69 -14.95 -5.68 -2.13
C GLU A 69 -14.55 -6.93 -1.32
N ASP A 70 -14.58 -8.10 -1.95
CA ASP A 70 -14.37 -9.38 -1.30
C ASP A 70 -13.42 -10.29 -2.09
N VAL A 71 -12.52 -11.01 -1.40
CA VAL A 71 -11.58 -11.96 -2.00
C VAL A 71 -12.29 -13.11 -2.72
N ARG A 72 -13.51 -13.45 -2.32
CA ARG A 72 -14.32 -14.51 -2.94
C ARG A 72 -14.77 -14.19 -4.36
N GLU A 73 -14.63 -12.93 -4.76
CA GLU A 73 -14.94 -12.46 -6.11
C GLU A 73 -13.76 -12.61 -7.09
N TYR A 74 -12.57 -12.98 -6.61
CA TYR A 74 -11.44 -13.22 -7.50
C TYR A 74 -11.72 -14.41 -8.42
N THR A 75 -11.31 -14.24 -9.68
CA THR A 75 -11.22 -15.37 -10.61
C THR A 75 -9.95 -16.18 -10.32
N ALA A 76 -9.93 -17.46 -10.75
CA ALA A 76 -8.74 -18.28 -10.62
C ALA A 76 -7.51 -17.72 -11.37
N GLU A 77 -7.73 -16.91 -12.41
CA GLU A 77 -6.66 -16.20 -13.11
C GLU A 77 -6.07 -15.09 -12.23
N GLU A 78 -6.93 -14.28 -11.62
CA GLU A 78 -6.51 -13.19 -10.71
C GLU A 78 -5.77 -13.74 -9.50
N GLU A 79 -6.21 -14.84 -8.90
CA GLU A 79 -5.54 -15.47 -7.78
C GLU A 79 -4.11 -15.93 -8.14
N ARG A 80 -3.97 -16.63 -9.28
CA ARG A 80 -2.65 -17.07 -9.77
C ARG A 80 -1.73 -15.88 -10.06
N HIS A 81 -2.27 -14.87 -10.73
CA HIS A 81 -1.55 -13.65 -11.08
C HIS A 81 -1.08 -12.90 -9.83
N LEU A 82 -1.99 -12.69 -8.88
CA LEU A 82 -1.67 -12.03 -7.60
C LEU A 82 -0.58 -12.77 -6.82
N CYS A 83 -0.64 -14.10 -6.79
CA CYS A 83 0.39 -14.91 -6.13
C CYS A 83 1.78 -14.71 -6.77
N ALA A 84 1.86 -14.65 -8.11
CA ALA A 84 3.11 -14.37 -8.83
C ALA A 84 3.58 -12.92 -8.58
N LEU A 85 2.66 -11.96 -8.64
CA LEU A 85 2.94 -10.54 -8.41
C LEU A 85 3.47 -10.31 -6.99
N GLN A 86 2.87 -10.92 -5.96
CA GLN A 86 3.35 -10.83 -4.57
C GLN A 86 4.81 -11.30 -4.43
N ARG A 87 5.18 -12.43 -5.04
CA ARG A 87 6.57 -12.94 -5.00
C ARG A 87 7.55 -11.93 -5.58
N TRP A 88 7.20 -11.32 -6.70
CA TRP A 88 8.02 -10.29 -7.32
C TRP A 88 8.11 -9.03 -6.45
N LEU A 89 7.00 -8.57 -5.88
CA LEU A 89 6.96 -7.41 -4.99
C LEU A 89 7.79 -7.62 -3.72
N PHE A 90 7.80 -8.83 -3.14
CA PHE A 90 8.70 -9.16 -2.04
C PHE A 90 10.16 -8.95 -2.43
N GLY A 91 10.55 -9.43 -3.62
CA GLY A 91 11.92 -9.22 -4.12
C GLY A 91 12.28 -7.74 -4.34
N LEU A 92 11.32 -6.88 -4.69
CA LEU A 92 11.53 -5.44 -4.75
C LEU A 92 11.71 -4.84 -3.35
N LEU A 93 10.84 -5.22 -2.41
CA LEU A 93 10.87 -4.73 -1.04
C LEU A 93 12.13 -5.17 -0.30
N ASP A 94 12.60 -6.41 -0.51
CA ASP A 94 13.85 -6.91 0.06
C ASP A 94 15.03 -6.04 -0.39
N LYS A 95 15.09 -5.71 -1.68
CA LYS A 95 16.16 -4.86 -2.23
C LYS A 95 16.05 -3.40 -1.78
N ALA A 96 14.83 -2.88 -1.66
CA ALA A 96 14.60 -1.46 -1.36
C ALA A 96 14.72 -1.15 0.14
N CYS A 97 14.25 -2.04 1.00
CA CYS A 97 13.98 -1.76 2.40
C CYS A 97 14.71 -2.71 3.37
N SER A 98 15.22 -3.86 2.90
CA SER A 98 15.87 -4.89 3.73
C SER A 98 15.07 -5.23 5.01
N PRO A 99 13.77 -5.57 4.91
CA PRO A 99 12.96 -5.86 6.08
C PRO A 99 13.34 -7.19 6.73
N HIS A 100 12.92 -7.39 7.98
CA HIS A 100 13.15 -8.64 8.71
C HIS A 100 11.92 -9.57 8.67
N GLY A 101 10.85 -9.15 8.07
CA GLY A 101 9.62 -9.92 7.90
C GLY A 101 8.51 -9.10 7.28
N TYR A 102 7.35 -9.71 7.12
CA TYR A 102 6.17 -9.09 6.51
C TYR A 102 4.89 -9.44 7.26
N ASN A 103 3.96 -8.48 7.34
CA ASN A 103 2.55 -8.78 7.53
C ASN A 103 1.85 -8.60 6.20
N VAL A 104 1.06 -9.61 5.81
CA VAL A 104 0.30 -9.60 4.55
C VAL A 104 -1.14 -9.98 4.85
N GLY A 105 -2.09 -9.21 4.34
CA GLY A 105 -3.51 -9.48 4.59
C GLY A 105 -4.43 -8.42 4.05
N TYR A 106 -5.72 -8.72 4.13
CA TYR A 106 -6.81 -7.84 3.72
C TYR A 106 -7.59 -7.35 4.94
N ASN A 107 -8.10 -6.13 4.83
CA ASN A 107 -9.18 -5.65 5.68
C ASN A 107 -10.47 -5.71 4.86
N MET A 108 -11.39 -6.61 5.18
CA MET A 108 -12.67 -6.74 4.49
C MET A 108 -13.81 -6.27 5.40
N GLY A 109 -14.52 -5.24 4.96
CA GLY A 109 -15.60 -4.62 5.70
C GLY A 109 -15.15 -3.65 6.81
N ALA A 110 -16.03 -2.75 7.17
CA ALA A 110 -15.73 -1.66 8.12
C ALA A 110 -15.32 -2.17 9.52
N ALA A 111 -15.91 -3.27 9.99
CA ALA A 111 -15.58 -3.88 11.29
C ALA A 111 -14.14 -4.44 11.34
N ALA A 112 -13.56 -4.79 10.18
CA ALA A 112 -12.18 -5.21 10.05
C ALA A 112 -11.20 -4.05 9.82
N GLY A 113 -11.69 -2.79 9.83
CA GLY A 113 -10.88 -1.60 9.64
C GLY A 113 -10.65 -1.21 8.17
N ALA A 114 -11.46 -1.74 7.23
CA ALA A 114 -11.44 -1.29 5.85
C ALA A 114 -11.86 0.19 5.77
N SER A 115 -10.94 1.05 5.37
CA SER A 115 -11.21 2.48 5.13
C SER A 115 -11.54 2.80 3.68
N ILE A 116 -11.30 1.85 2.78
CA ILE A 116 -11.59 1.86 1.35
C ILE A 116 -12.28 0.52 1.05
N GLU A 117 -13.48 0.56 0.48
CA GLU A 117 -14.26 -0.66 0.19
C GLU A 117 -13.64 -1.49 -0.93
N HIS A 118 -13.00 -0.85 -1.92
CA HIS A 118 -12.25 -1.55 -2.95
C HIS A 118 -11.17 -2.46 -2.33
N LEU A 119 -11.28 -3.77 -2.58
CA LEU A 119 -10.40 -4.78 -2.02
C LEU A 119 -8.94 -4.51 -2.33
N HIS A 120 -8.11 -4.50 -1.30
CA HIS A 120 -6.67 -4.31 -1.45
C HIS A 120 -5.90 -5.14 -0.44
N LEU A 121 -4.88 -5.81 -0.94
CA LEU A 121 -3.93 -6.56 -0.13
C LEU A 121 -2.88 -5.61 0.43
N HIS A 122 -2.73 -5.59 1.75
CA HIS A 122 -1.62 -4.92 2.41
C HIS A 122 -0.39 -5.83 2.42
N MET A 123 0.77 -5.29 2.01
CA MET A 123 2.08 -5.89 2.19
C MET A 123 2.92 -4.93 3.04
N ILE A 124 3.13 -5.28 4.31
CA ILE A 124 3.73 -4.38 5.30
C ILE A 124 5.07 -4.95 5.73
N PRO A 125 6.20 -4.33 5.31
CA PRO A 125 7.50 -4.68 5.83
C PRO A 125 7.59 -4.48 7.34
N ARG A 126 8.32 -5.37 8.03
CA ARG A 126 8.53 -5.32 9.46
C ARG A 126 10.02 -5.21 9.78
N TYR A 127 10.32 -4.40 10.77
CA TYR A 127 11.71 -4.08 11.16
C TYR A 127 11.94 -4.36 12.64
N PRO A 128 13.18 -4.72 13.06
CA PRO A 128 13.52 -4.81 14.47
C PRO A 128 13.41 -3.42 15.12
N ARG A 129 12.92 -3.37 16.35
CA ARG A 129 12.83 -2.12 17.12
C ARG A 129 11.96 -1.05 16.42
N GLU A 130 10.83 -1.46 15.88
CA GLU A 130 9.90 -0.55 15.19
C GLU A 130 9.38 0.60 16.06
N THR A 131 9.46 0.47 17.38
CA THR A 131 9.10 1.52 18.33
C THR A 131 10.38 2.19 18.85
N GLY A 132 10.63 3.41 18.40
CA GLY A 132 11.74 4.23 18.86
C GLY A 132 11.36 5.15 20.02
N ILE A 133 12.36 5.87 20.59
CA ILE A 133 12.12 6.85 21.67
C ILE A 133 11.18 7.98 21.20
N ALA A 134 11.27 8.37 19.95
CA ALA A 134 10.39 9.39 19.36
C ALA A 134 8.93 8.93 19.35
N ASP A 135 8.66 7.65 19.04
CA ASP A 135 7.32 7.08 19.08
C ASP A 135 6.78 7.02 20.50
N LEU A 136 7.64 6.67 21.47
CA LEU A 136 7.27 6.64 22.89
C LEU A 136 6.93 8.03 23.41
N ILE A 137 7.72 9.05 23.10
CA ILE A 137 7.48 10.43 23.51
C ILE A 137 6.24 11.00 22.83
N ALA A 138 6.04 10.72 21.53
CA ALA A 138 4.90 11.19 20.77
C ALA A 138 3.60 10.40 21.02
N GLY A 139 3.70 9.23 21.66
CA GLY A 139 2.57 8.30 21.79
C GLY A 139 2.04 7.79 20.44
N ARG A 140 2.86 7.89 19.37
CA ARG A 140 2.50 7.56 17.99
C ARG A 140 3.74 7.16 17.20
N ARG A 141 3.53 6.40 16.11
CA ARG A 141 4.59 6.11 15.14
C ARG A 141 5.00 7.35 14.37
N VAL A 142 6.30 7.59 14.33
CA VAL A 142 6.92 8.59 13.47
C VAL A 142 7.27 7.93 12.15
N LEU A 143 6.71 8.44 11.05
CA LEU A 143 7.11 8.02 9.71
C LEU A 143 8.47 8.64 9.38
N VAL A 144 9.45 7.79 9.14
CA VAL A 144 10.83 8.21 8.87
C VAL A 144 11.15 8.34 7.37
N GLU A 145 10.19 8.05 6.50
CA GLU A 145 10.38 8.10 5.04
C GLU A 145 9.11 8.63 4.33
N ASP A 146 9.33 9.50 3.34
CA ASP A 146 8.29 10.00 2.46
C ASP A 146 7.79 8.87 1.52
N PRO A 147 6.46 8.59 1.45
CA PRO A 147 5.90 7.62 0.53
C PRO A 147 6.25 7.87 -0.95
N GLN A 148 6.42 9.12 -1.36
CA GLN A 148 6.83 9.47 -2.73
C GLN A 148 8.26 8.99 -3.01
N GLU A 149 9.17 9.17 -2.05
CA GLU A 149 10.55 8.70 -2.18
C GLU A 149 10.62 7.17 -2.20
N THR A 150 9.81 6.50 -1.36
CA THR A 150 9.64 5.04 -1.39
C THR A 150 9.16 4.58 -2.78
N ALA A 151 8.14 5.23 -3.34
CA ALA A 151 7.61 4.89 -4.66
C ALA A 151 8.67 5.10 -5.76
N ARG A 152 9.41 6.20 -5.72
CA ARG A 152 10.49 6.49 -6.66
C ARG A 152 11.56 5.40 -6.64
N ARG A 153 12.01 5.01 -5.45
CA ARG A 153 13.02 3.96 -5.26
C ARG A 153 12.53 2.60 -5.77
N LEU A 154 11.31 2.21 -5.43
CA LEU A 154 10.73 0.94 -5.88
C LEU A 154 10.56 0.90 -7.40
N ARG A 155 10.12 2.00 -8.05
CA ARG A 155 10.03 2.10 -9.50
C ARG A 155 11.40 1.93 -10.17
N ALA A 156 12.44 2.51 -9.61
CA ALA A 156 13.80 2.38 -10.14
C ALA A 156 14.31 0.92 -10.09
N ILE A 157 14.00 0.19 -9.03
CA ILE A 157 14.34 -1.24 -8.89
C ILE A 157 13.47 -2.09 -9.83
N ALA A 158 12.17 -1.80 -9.93
CA ALA A 158 11.24 -2.50 -10.80
C ALA A 158 11.64 -2.39 -12.29
N ALA A 159 12.16 -1.23 -12.70
CA ALA A 159 12.63 -1.02 -14.07
C ALA A 159 13.84 -1.92 -14.43
N GLN A 160 14.65 -2.34 -13.45
CA GLN A 160 15.80 -3.23 -13.66
C GLN A 160 15.40 -4.71 -13.73
N ALA A 161 14.24 -5.06 -13.13
CA ALA A 161 13.73 -6.43 -13.10
C ALA A 161 12.20 -6.38 -13.24
N PRO A 162 11.68 -6.11 -14.45
CA PRO A 162 10.25 -5.98 -14.66
C PRO A 162 9.49 -7.29 -14.35
N PHE A 163 8.27 -7.14 -13.88
CA PHE A 163 7.39 -8.28 -13.62
C PHE A 163 7.10 -9.04 -14.91
N SER A 164 7.22 -10.35 -14.86
CA SER A 164 6.79 -11.26 -15.92
C SER A 164 6.27 -12.55 -15.31
N ILE A 165 5.16 -13.05 -15.83
CA ILE A 165 4.69 -14.40 -15.51
C ILE A 165 5.37 -15.34 -16.48
N SER A 166 6.25 -16.21 -15.96
CA SER A 166 6.77 -17.33 -16.75
C SER A 166 5.62 -18.24 -17.13
N SER A 167 5.37 -18.39 -18.41
CA SER A 167 4.46 -19.41 -18.93
C SER A 167 5.08 -20.79 -18.61
N THR A 168 4.61 -21.43 -17.54
CA THR A 168 4.89 -22.85 -17.25
C THR A 168 3.74 -23.68 -17.81
#